data_f198b0c80e87174a93c99320269d4369
#
_entry.id   f198b0c80e87174a93c99320269d4369
#
_cell.length_a   1.000
_cell.length_b   1.000
_cell.length_c   1.000
_cell.angle_alpha   90.00
_cell.angle_beta   90.00
_cell.angle_gamma   90.00
#
_symmetry.space_group_name_H-M   'P 1'
#
loop_
_entity.id
_entity.type
_entity.pdbx_description
1 polymer ?
#
loop_
_entity_poly.entity_id
_entity_poly.type
_entity_poly.pdbx_seq_one_letter_code
_entity_poly.pdbx_strand_id
1 'polypeptide(L)'
;MSNNLTGTRLMVVGMPNVGKSSLLNALRNVSLGKKKAARTGDQPGITRKIASSVKIVEKDGDREGVYILDTPGVFVPYVPDAESMLKLALCGSVKDTVIPPTSIADYLLYHLNLVDPSLYRTFSEPTNDIHELLERVARKQGRLKKGGVPDIEAAALQLIQRWRAGEMGRFVLDQVDEQAFERRRESLEGFGGSINQARKVAKQLKKDASMS
;
A
#
# COMPACT_ATOMS: atom_id res chain seq x y z
N MET A 1 -38.76 2.84 -19.46
CA MET A 1 -38.68 4.00 -18.56
C MET A 1 -37.23 4.13 -18.11
N SER A 2 -36.53 5.10 -18.67
CA SER A 2 -35.13 5.38 -18.33
C SER A 2 -35.08 5.93 -16.89
N ASN A 3 -34.59 5.16 -15.93
CA ASN A 3 -34.26 5.67 -14.61
C ASN A 3 -33.03 6.59 -14.76
N ASN A 4 -33.27 7.83 -15.16
CA ASN A 4 -32.30 8.87 -15.00
C ASN A 4 -32.06 9.05 -13.49
N LEU A 5 -31.02 8.40 -12.96
CA LEU A 5 -30.47 8.71 -11.66
C LEU A 5 -29.89 10.12 -11.75
N THR A 6 -30.76 11.12 -11.54
CA THR A 6 -30.36 12.52 -11.43
C THR A 6 -29.52 12.66 -10.17
N GLY A 7 -28.29 13.10 -10.32
CA GLY A 7 -27.37 13.32 -9.20
C GLY A 7 -25.91 13.34 -9.65
N THR A 8 -25.11 14.07 -8.90
CA THR A 8 -23.66 14.16 -9.14
C THR A 8 -22.98 12.82 -8.83
N ARG A 9 -22.19 12.32 -9.77
CA ARG A 9 -21.43 11.06 -9.60
C ARG A 9 -19.96 11.35 -9.49
N LEU A 10 -19.34 10.83 -8.43
CA LEU A 10 -17.92 10.88 -8.18
C LEU A 10 -17.34 9.47 -8.24
N MET A 11 -16.07 9.35 -8.57
CA MET A 11 -15.35 8.08 -8.59
C MET A 11 -14.13 8.20 -7.69
N VAL A 12 -13.91 7.20 -6.81
CA VAL A 12 -12.70 7.11 -5.99
C VAL A 12 -11.76 6.10 -6.64
N VAL A 13 -10.62 6.58 -7.09
CA VAL A 13 -9.57 5.76 -7.72
C VAL A 13 -8.28 5.83 -6.93
N GLY A 14 -7.44 4.82 -7.04
CA GLY A 14 -6.13 4.76 -6.40
C GLY A 14 -5.66 3.33 -6.17
N MET A 15 -4.46 3.19 -5.62
CA MET A 15 -3.81 1.91 -5.38
C MET A 15 -4.58 1.04 -4.37
N PRO A 16 -4.32 -0.27 -4.29
CA PRO A 16 -4.86 -1.12 -3.22
C PRO A 16 -4.47 -0.60 -1.83
N ASN A 17 -5.32 -0.82 -0.84
CA ASN A 17 -5.11 -0.51 0.59
C ASN A 17 -4.81 0.96 0.97
N VAL A 18 -5.00 1.93 0.09
CA VAL A 18 -4.81 3.36 0.39
C VAL A 18 -6.02 4.01 1.09
N GLY A 19 -7.01 3.24 1.50
CA GLY A 19 -8.15 3.73 2.27
C GLY A 19 -9.36 4.20 1.46
N LYS A 20 -9.47 3.91 0.17
CA LYS A 20 -10.60 4.32 -0.69
C LYS A 20 -11.97 3.96 -0.09
N SER A 21 -12.18 2.70 0.19
CA SER A 21 -13.45 2.21 0.77
C SER A 21 -13.68 2.72 2.20
N SER A 22 -12.61 2.97 2.95
CA SER A 22 -12.69 3.58 4.28
C SER A 22 -13.13 5.05 4.20
N LEU A 23 -12.57 5.81 3.27
CA LEU A 23 -12.97 7.19 3.00
C LEU A 23 -14.45 7.27 2.59
N LEU A 24 -14.90 6.40 1.69
CA LEU A 24 -16.30 6.33 1.26
C LEU A 24 -17.24 6.05 2.46
N ASN A 25 -16.87 5.09 3.32
CA ASN A 25 -17.66 4.76 4.50
C ASN A 25 -17.68 5.92 5.50
N ALA A 26 -16.56 6.63 5.69
CA ALA A 26 -16.47 7.79 6.57
C ALA A 26 -17.36 8.94 6.06
N LEU A 27 -17.27 9.27 4.78
CA LEU A 27 -18.12 10.28 4.15
C LEU A 27 -19.62 9.96 4.32
N ARG A 28 -19.99 8.71 4.05
CA ARG A 28 -21.38 8.27 4.21
C ARG A 28 -21.88 8.35 5.67
N ASN A 29 -21.03 7.98 6.62
CA ASN A 29 -21.38 8.05 8.04
C ASN A 29 -21.60 9.50 8.48
N VAL A 30 -20.68 10.40 8.11
CA VAL A 30 -20.76 11.82 8.47
C VAL A 30 -21.97 12.49 7.83
N SER A 31 -22.24 12.22 6.55
CA SER A 31 -23.30 12.92 5.81
C SER A 31 -24.71 12.35 6.03
N LEU A 32 -24.82 11.05 6.23
CA LEU A 32 -26.12 10.36 6.29
C LEU A 32 -26.39 9.62 7.60
N GLY A 33 -25.43 9.58 8.52
CA GLY A 33 -25.51 8.74 9.73
C GLY A 33 -25.66 7.23 9.45
N LYS A 34 -25.36 6.79 8.21
CA LYS A 34 -25.60 5.40 7.77
C LYS A 34 -24.36 4.53 7.94
N LYS A 35 -24.59 3.25 8.27
CA LYS A 35 -23.54 2.23 8.43
C LYS A 35 -22.75 1.99 7.15
N LYS A 36 -21.62 1.26 7.28
CA LYS A 36 -20.71 0.89 6.18
C LYS A 36 -21.46 0.30 4.98
N ALA A 37 -21.12 0.77 3.78
CA ALA A 37 -21.65 0.27 2.51
C ALA A 37 -20.55 -0.44 1.69
N ALA A 38 -19.30 0.02 1.79
CA ALA A 38 -18.17 -0.59 1.13
C ALA A 38 -17.44 -1.56 2.08
N ARG A 39 -17.00 -2.70 1.54
CA ARG A 39 -16.19 -3.66 2.29
C ARG A 39 -14.78 -3.11 2.50
N THR A 40 -14.32 -3.14 3.73
CA THR A 40 -12.97 -2.74 4.12
C THR A 40 -12.23 -3.94 4.71
N GLY A 41 -10.93 -4.00 4.54
CA GLY A 41 -10.06 -5.00 5.16
C GLY A 41 -8.58 -4.72 4.85
N ASP A 42 -7.69 -5.43 5.53
CA ASP A 42 -6.26 -5.14 5.58
C ASP A 42 -5.48 -5.76 4.41
N GLN A 43 -6.16 -6.52 3.53
CA GLN A 43 -5.49 -7.17 2.40
C GLN A 43 -5.86 -6.52 1.05
N PRO A 44 -4.91 -6.45 0.09
CA PRO A 44 -5.20 -5.95 -1.24
C PRO A 44 -6.17 -6.87 -2.00
N GLY A 45 -7.06 -6.26 -2.80
CA GLY A 45 -8.02 -7.00 -3.66
C GLY A 45 -9.35 -7.34 -2.99
N ILE A 46 -9.71 -6.71 -1.87
CA ILE A 46 -11.02 -6.87 -1.22
C ILE A 46 -12.13 -6.33 -2.12
N THR A 47 -11.96 -5.15 -2.71
CA THR A 47 -12.86 -4.61 -3.73
C THR A 47 -12.47 -5.21 -5.09
N ARG A 48 -13.22 -6.20 -5.56
CA ARG A 48 -12.93 -6.94 -6.80
C ARG A 48 -13.70 -6.46 -8.03
N LYS A 49 -14.79 -5.74 -7.82
CA LYS A 49 -15.64 -5.19 -8.89
C LYS A 49 -15.99 -3.75 -8.58
N ILE A 50 -16.26 -2.97 -9.61
CA ILE A 50 -16.84 -1.63 -9.42
C ILE A 50 -18.16 -1.85 -8.66
N ALA A 51 -18.22 -1.34 -7.43
CA ALA A 51 -19.41 -1.43 -6.63
C ALA A 51 -20.54 -0.57 -7.23
N SER A 52 -21.79 -0.92 -6.91
CA SER A 52 -22.90 -0.01 -7.14
C SER A 52 -22.63 1.33 -6.48
N SER A 53 -23.06 2.42 -7.12
CA SER A 53 -22.88 3.76 -6.57
C SER A 53 -23.49 3.86 -5.17
N VAL A 54 -22.70 4.39 -4.24
CA VAL A 54 -23.10 4.59 -2.85
C VAL A 54 -23.49 6.07 -2.67
N LYS A 55 -24.74 6.32 -2.27
CA LYS A 55 -25.18 7.67 -1.93
C LYS A 55 -24.44 8.18 -0.70
N ILE A 56 -23.88 9.38 -0.79
CA ILE A 56 -23.18 10.07 0.32
C ILE A 56 -23.87 11.37 0.73
N VAL A 57 -24.66 12.00 -0.16
CA VAL A 57 -25.45 13.19 0.15
C VAL A 57 -26.88 12.94 -0.31
N GLU A 58 -27.86 13.22 0.54
CA GLU A 58 -29.28 13.15 0.17
C GLU A 58 -29.63 14.30 -0.78
N LYS A 59 -30.66 14.08 -1.60
CA LYS A 59 -31.29 15.15 -2.36
C LYS A 59 -32.06 16.04 -1.38
N ASP A 60 -31.86 17.36 -1.46
CA ASP A 60 -32.57 18.34 -0.65
C ASP A 60 -33.04 19.51 -1.54
N GLY A 61 -34.34 19.62 -1.72
CA GLY A 61 -34.97 20.60 -2.60
C GLY A 61 -34.38 20.51 -4.03
N ASP A 62 -33.82 21.62 -4.51
CA ASP A 62 -33.18 21.72 -5.83
C ASP A 62 -31.76 21.16 -5.88
N ARG A 63 -31.17 20.79 -4.73
CA ARG A 63 -29.83 20.19 -4.67
C ARG A 63 -29.91 18.69 -4.98
N GLU A 64 -29.20 18.29 -6.03
CA GLU A 64 -29.11 16.86 -6.39
C GLU A 64 -28.31 16.07 -5.37
N GLY A 65 -28.67 14.79 -5.17
CA GLY A 65 -27.90 13.87 -4.36
C GLY A 65 -26.52 13.58 -4.95
N VAL A 66 -25.54 13.26 -4.09
CA VAL A 66 -24.19 12.88 -4.51
C VAL A 66 -23.94 11.40 -4.27
N TYR A 67 -23.40 10.75 -5.29
CA TYR A 67 -23.13 9.32 -5.31
C TYR A 67 -21.64 9.08 -5.57
N ILE A 68 -21.04 8.15 -4.84
CA ILE A 68 -19.64 7.73 -5.06
C ILE A 68 -19.59 6.29 -5.56
N LEU A 69 -18.75 6.06 -6.57
CA LEU A 69 -18.37 4.76 -7.07
C LEU A 69 -17.05 4.34 -6.41
N ASP A 70 -17.07 3.23 -5.66
CA ASP A 70 -15.84 2.60 -5.16
C ASP A 70 -15.26 1.70 -6.25
N THR A 71 -13.97 1.87 -6.52
CA THR A 71 -13.28 1.09 -7.55
C THR A 71 -12.28 0.12 -6.92
N PRO A 72 -12.03 -1.03 -7.56
CA PRO A 72 -10.89 -1.87 -7.22
C PRO A 72 -9.60 -1.05 -7.23
N GLY A 73 -8.64 -1.43 -6.38
CA GLY A 73 -7.32 -0.82 -6.43
C GLY A 73 -6.67 -1.05 -7.79
N VAL A 74 -6.21 0.02 -8.43
CA VAL A 74 -5.44 -0.04 -9.66
C VAL A 74 -3.97 0.00 -9.30
N PHE A 75 -3.22 -1.02 -9.73
CA PHE A 75 -1.80 -1.13 -9.53
C PHE A 75 -1.06 -0.84 -10.82
N VAL A 76 0.06 -0.13 -10.75
CA VAL A 76 0.95 -0.01 -11.91
C VAL A 76 1.45 -1.39 -12.30
N PRO A 77 1.38 -1.78 -13.58
CA PRO A 77 1.73 -3.13 -14.01
C PRO A 77 3.21 -3.48 -13.82
N TYR A 78 4.04 -2.48 -13.59
CA TYR A 78 5.48 -2.64 -13.39
C TYR A 78 6.00 -1.66 -12.33
N VAL A 79 6.75 -2.19 -11.36
CA VAL A 79 7.49 -1.41 -10.38
C VAL A 79 8.97 -1.51 -10.76
N PRO A 80 9.64 -0.40 -11.12
CA PRO A 80 10.95 -0.43 -11.76
C PRO A 80 12.09 -0.85 -10.81
N ASP A 81 11.93 -0.62 -9.52
CA ASP A 81 12.99 -0.82 -8.54
C ASP A 81 12.52 -1.59 -7.30
N ALA A 82 13.48 -2.26 -6.66
CA ALA A 82 13.24 -3.09 -5.48
C ALA A 82 12.79 -2.25 -4.28
N GLU A 83 13.29 -1.04 -4.12
CA GLU A 83 12.95 -0.16 -3.00
C GLU A 83 11.47 0.27 -3.07
N SER A 84 11.00 0.70 -4.25
CA SER A 84 9.57 1.00 -4.46
C SER A 84 8.69 -0.21 -4.15
N MET A 85 9.14 -1.42 -4.49
CA MET A 85 8.41 -2.64 -4.20
C MET A 85 8.36 -2.91 -2.68
N LEU A 86 9.46 -2.70 -1.94
CA LEU A 86 9.49 -2.82 -0.49
C LEU A 86 8.59 -1.80 0.20
N LYS A 87 8.59 -0.54 -0.26
CA LYS A 87 7.68 0.51 0.23
C LYS A 87 6.22 0.12 0.05
N LEU A 88 5.86 -0.35 -1.14
CA LEU A 88 4.50 -0.80 -1.46
C LEU A 88 4.08 -2.02 -0.64
N ALA A 89 5.00 -2.96 -0.42
CA ALA A 89 4.76 -4.12 0.42
C ALA A 89 4.60 -3.71 1.89
N LEU A 90 5.48 -2.84 2.40
CA LEU A 90 5.39 -2.35 3.77
C LEU A 90 4.07 -1.60 4.01
N CYS A 91 3.59 -0.79 3.07
CA CYS A 91 2.28 -0.13 3.13
C CYS A 91 1.08 -1.08 2.91
N GLY A 92 1.30 -2.36 2.62
CA GLY A 92 0.25 -3.35 2.39
C GLY A 92 -0.47 -3.21 1.05
N SER A 93 0.10 -2.45 0.09
CA SER A 93 -0.45 -2.33 -1.27
C SER A 93 -0.21 -3.59 -2.10
N VAL A 94 0.76 -4.40 -1.72
CA VAL A 94 1.09 -5.72 -2.28
C VAL A 94 0.74 -6.79 -1.25
N LYS A 95 0.41 -8.01 -1.70
CA LYS A 95 0.15 -9.14 -0.80
C LYS A 95 1.41 -9.51 -0.04
N ASP A 96 1.28 -9.79 1.26
CA ASP A 96 2.40 -10.17 2.14
C ASP A 96 3.10 -11.48 1.73
N THR A 97 2.55 -12.22 0.75
CA THR A 97 3.14 -13.45 0.19
C THR A 97 4.09 -13.21 -0.99
N VAL A 98 4.19 -11.96 -1.50
CA VAL A 98 5.01 -11.63 -2.68
C VAL A 98 6.48 -11.44 -2.31
N ILE A 99 6.73 -10.88 -1.12
CA ILE A 99 8.06 -10.64 -0.58
C ILE A 99 8.14 -11.32 0.78
N PRO A 100 9.25 -11.97 1.15
CA PRO A 100 9.43 -12.54 2.47
C PRO A 100 9.17 -11.50 3.57
N PRO A 101 8.35 -11.80 4.58
CA PRO A 101 8.03 -10.86 5.67
C PRO A 101 9.28 -10.35 6.39
N THR A 102 10.31 -11.18 6.51
CA THR A 102 11.60 -10.81 7.11
C THR A 102 12.28 -9.68 6.35
N SER A 103 12.26 -9.71 5.01
CA SER A 103 12.85 -8.63 4.18
C SER A 103 12.08 -7.32 4.31
N ILE A 104 10.75 -7.38 4.43
CA ILE A 104 9.92 -6.19 4.66
C ILE A 104 10.18 -5.63 6.06
N ALA A 105 10.34 -6.50 7.05
CA ALA A 105 10.65 -6.12 8.43
C ALA A 105 12.05 -5.52 8.57
N ASP A 106 13.04 -6.02 7.81
CA ASP A 106 14.39 -5.46 7.76
C ASP A 106 14.38 -4.05 7.18
N TYR A 107 13.67 -3.85 6.08
CA TYR A 107 13.45 -2.53 5.50
C TYR A 107 12.74 -1.57 6.48
N LEU A 108 11.76 -2.07 7.24
CA LEU A 108 11.12 -1.29 8.30
C LEU A 108 12.11 -0.92 9.40
N LEU A 109 12.93 -1.86 9.88
CA LEU A 109 13.95 -1.63 10.91
C LEU A 109 14.93 -0.53 10.48
N TYR A 110 15.39 -0.56 9.23
CA TYR A 110 16.21 0.50 8.66
C TYR A 110 15.55 1.89 8.81
N HIS A 111 14.28 2.02 8.44
CA HIS A 111 13.56 3.29 8.59
C HIS A 111 13.32 3.69 10.04
N LEU A 112 13.01 2.74 10.92
CA LEU A 112 12.85 3.00 12.35
C LEU A 112 14.15 3.54 12.95
N ASN A 113 15.29 2.97 12.56
CA ASN A 113 16.61 3.43 13.03
C ASN A 113 16.97 4.83 12.50
N LEU A 114 16.49 5.20 11.30
CA LEU A 114 16.67 6.55 10.76
C LEU A 114 15.80 7.60 11.46
N VAL A 115 14.60 7.23 11.85
CA VAL A 115 13.64 8.15 12.47
C VAL A 115 13.85 8.25 13.97
N ASP A 116 13.70 7.15 14.67
CA ASP A 116 13.88 7.06 16.12
C ASP A 116 13.92 5.58 16.55
N PRO A 117 15.08 5.04 16.96
CA PRO A 117 15.20 3.67 17.45
C PRO A 117 14.37 3.38 18.70
N SER A 118 13.92 4.40 19.43
CA SER A 118 13.08 4.21 20.62
C SER A 118 11.71 3.64 20.31
N LEU A 119 11.23 3.74 19.05
CA LEU A 119 9.91 3.27 18.60
C LEU A 119 9.73 1.75 18.76
N TYR A 120 10.80 0.97 18.76
CA TYR A 120 10.77 -0.48 19.02
C TYR A 120 11.42 -0.90 20.34
N ARG A 121 11.79 0.07 21.21
CA ARG A 121 12.48 -0.20 22.51
C ARG A 121 11.68 -1.13 23.42
N THR A 122 10.36 -1.19 23.25
CA THR A 122 9.54 -2.16 23.97
C THR A 122 9.91 -3.61 23.67
N PHE A 123 10.59 -3.90 22.57
CA PHE A 123 10.99 -5.24 22.16
C PHE A 123 12.49 -5.48 22.33
N SER A 124 13.32 -4.51 21.96
CA SER A 124 14.76 -4.63 21.90
C SER A 124 15.44 -3.28 22.18
N GLU A 125 16.65 -3.31 22.73
CA GLU A 125 17.56 -2.19 22.58
C GLU A 125 17.88 -1.97 21.09
N PRO A 126 18.35 -0.75 20.71
CA PRO A 126 18.66 -0.44 19.32
C PRO A 126 19.60 -1.48 18.70
N THR A 127 19.24 -1.96 17.54
CA THR A 127 20.00 -2.96 16.78
C THR A 127 19.84 -2.72 15.28
N ASN A 128 20.83 -3.15 14.49
CA ASN A 128 20.73 -3.23 13.03
C ASN A 128 20.53 -4.69 12.54
N ASP A 129 20.45 -5.64 13.48
CA ASP A 129 20.21 -7.04 13.15
C ASP A 129 18.72 -7.35 13.25
N ILE A 130 18.11 -7.58 12.10
CA ILE A 130 16.69 -7.93 12.02
C ILE A 130 16.37 -9.26 12.70
N HIS A 131 17.27 -10.23 12.64
CA HIS A 131 17.05 -11.55 13.28
C HIS A 131 17.02 -11.42 14.79
N GLU A 132 17.94 -10.65 15.35
CA GLU A 132 17.96 -10.35 16.79
C GLU A 132 16.66 -9.69 17.23
N LEU A 133 16.21 -8.64 16.51
CA LEU A 133 14.94 -7.97 16.80
C LEU A 133 13.76 -8.94 16.73
N LEU A 134 13.65 -9.72 15.66
CA LEU A 134 12.52 -10.62 15.45
C LEU A 134 12.50 -11.77 16.47
N GLU A 135 13.63 -12.30 16.89
CA GLU A 135 13.67 -13.27 17.98
C GLU A 135 13.12 -12.70 19.29
N ARG A 136 13.50 -11.48 19.63
CA ARG A 136 13.02 -10.79 20.84
C ARG A 136 11.52 -10.50 20.74
N VAL A 137 11.04 -10.04 19.56
CA VAL A 137 9.62 -9.86 19.29
C VAL A 137 8.87 -11.18 19.45
N ALA A 138 9.36 -12.26 18.83
CA ALA A 138 8.74 -13.58 18.89
C ALA A 138 8.59 -14.09 20.32
N ARG A 139 9.68 -14.03 21.11
CA ARG A 139 9.67 -14.45 22.53
C ARG A 139 8.73 -13.60 23.36
N LYS A 140 8.78 -12.28 23.23
CA LYS A 140 7.96 -11.34 24.01
C LYS A 140 6.47 -11.47 23.68
N GLN A 141 6.14 -11.77 22.44
CA GLN A 141 4.76 -11.89 21.95
C GLN A 141 4.22 -13.35 21.95
N GLY A 142 5.01 -14.30 22.45
CA GLY A 142 4.62 -15.71 22.48
C GLY A 142 4.49 -16.34 21.08
N ARG A 143 5.16 -15.80 20.07
CA ARG A 143 5.20 -16.35 18.71
C ARG A 143 6.26 -17.43 18.61
N LEU A 144 5.92 -18.61 19.13
CA LEU A 144 6.84 -19.75 19.20
C LEU A 144 6.27 -20.93 18.40
N LYS A 145 7.16 -21.61 17.69
CA LYS A 145 6.89 -22.91 17.05
C LYS A 145 6.99 -24.04 18.08
N LYS A 146 6.60 -25.25 17.68
CA LYS A 146 6.73 -26.45 18.50
C LYS A 146 8.17 -26.59 19.00
N GLY A 147 8.35 -26.83 20.30
CA GLY A 147 9.67 -26.89 20.93
C GLY A 147 10.20 -25.54 21.44
N GLY A 148 9.39 -24.49 21.47
CA GLY A 148 9.80 -23.18 22.00
C GLY A 148 10.71 -22.36 21.08
N VAL A 149 10.83 -22.75 19.81
CA VAL A 149 11.65 -22.04 18.82
C VAL A 149 10.93 -20.76 18.36
N PRO A 150 11.60 -19.59 18.32
CA PRO A 150 11.01 -18.36 17.82
C PRO A 150 10.48 -18.50 16.39
N ASP A 151 9.23 -18.06 16.16
CA ASP A 151 8.66 -17.97 14.82
C ASP A 151 8.95 -16.59 14.21
N ILE A 152 10.07 -16.53 13.51
CA ILE A 152 10.62 -15.30 12.94
C ILE A 152 9.66 -14.70 11.89
N GLU A 153 9.01 -15.53 11.06
CA GLU A 153 8.06 -15.05 10.05
C GLU A 153 6.80 -14.47 10.68
N ALA A 154 6.23 -15.15 11.68
CA ALA A 154 5.09 -14.65 12.42
C ALA A 154 5.41 -13.36 13.18
N ALA A 155 6.62 -13.25 13.74
CA ALA A 155 7.09 -12.03 14.39
C ALA A 155 7.26 -10.88 13.41
N ALA A 156 7.81 -11.13 12.21
CA ALA A 156 7.97 -10.14 11.16
C ALA A 156 6.61 -9.59 10.69
N LEU A 157 5.65 -10.47 10.40
CA LEU A 157 4.28 -10.06 10.04
C LEU A 157 3.64 -9.21 11.13
N GLN A 158 3.81 -9.59 12.38
CA GLN A 158 3.26 -8.84 13.51
C GLN A 158 3.90 -7.46 13.66
N LEU A 159 5.23 -7.34 13.50
CA LEU A 159 5.95 -6.07 13.52
C LEU A 159 5.43 -5.12 12.43
N ILE A 160 5.30 -5.63 11.20
CA ILE A 160 4.76 -4.89 10.06
C ILE A 160 3.33 -4.43 10.33
N GLN A 161 2.47 -5.29 10.86
CA GLN A 161 1.08 -4.96 11.18
C GLN A 161 0.97 -3.86 12.24
N ARG A 162 1.82 -3.89 13.27
CA ARG A 162 1.87 -2.83 14.30
C ARG A 162 2.28 -1.49 13.73
N TRP A 163 3.26 -1.48 12.82
CA TRP A 163 3.63 -0.26 12.12
C TRP A 163 2.49 0.26 11.26
N ARG A 164 1.83 -0.59 10.48
CA ARG A 164 0.63 -0.23 9.68
C ARG A 164 -0.52 0.31 10.54
N ALA A 165 -0.66 -0.18 11.76
CA ALA A 165 -1.63 0.33 12.74
C ALA A 165 -1.23 1.69 13.35
N GLY A 166 0.00 2.17 13.08
CA GLY A 166 0.52 3.44 13.63
C GLY A 166 1.04 3.34 15.06
N GLU A 167 1.24 2.12 15.58
CA GLU A 167 1.73 1.90 16.96
C GLU A 167 3.26 2.15 17.10
N MET A 168 3.96 2.27 15.98
CA MET A 168 5.41 2.48 15.92
C MET A 168 5.75 3.84 15.28
N GLY A 169 4.98 4.86 15.58
CA GLY A 169 5.14 6.19 15.01
C GLY A 169 4.52 6.32 13.61
N ARG A 170 4.48 7.56 13.13
CA ARG A 170 3.97 7.91 11.79
C ARG A 170 5.04 8.71 11.08
N PHE A 171 5.57 8.17 10.00
CA PHE A 171 6.58 8.83 9.17
C PHE A 171 6.39 8.47 7.70
N VAL A 172 6.97 9.28 6.84
CA VAL A 172 6.91 9.10 5.39
C VAL A 172 8.14 8.30 4.96
N LEU A 173 7.95 7.33 4.07
CA LEU A 173 9.03 6.49 3.54
C LEU A 173 9.80 7.15 2.39
N ASP A 174 9.21 8.18 1.77
CA ASP A 174 9.81 8.90 0.66
C ASP A 174 10.35 10.26 1.13
N GLN A 175 11.44 10.71 0.49
CA GLN A 175 11.84 12.10 0.57
C GLN A 175 10.83 12.95 -0.21
N VAL A 176 10.17 13.89 0.47
CA VAL A 176 9.14 14.76 -0.12
C VAL A 176 9.71 16.18 -0.15
N ASP A 177 10.65 16.41 -1.07
CA ASP A 177 11.19 17.71 -1.40
C ASP A 177 11.15 17.93 -2.92
N GLU A 178 11.34 19.16 -3.34
CA GLU A 178 11.27 19.57 -4.75
C GLU A 178 12.33 18.85 -5.60
N GLN A 179 13.54 18.63 -5.05
CA GLN A 179 14.61 17.92 -5.73
C GLN A 179 14.31 16.42 -5.88
N ALA A 180 13.68 15.80 -4.89
CA ALA A 180 13.25 14.40 -4.99
C ALA A 180 12.15 14.24 -6.04
N PHE A 181 11.24 15.23 -6.14
CA PHE A 181 10.20 15.25 -7.17
C PHE A 181 10.79 15.35 -8.58
N GLU A 182 11.73 16.28 -8.80
CA GLU A 182 12.40 16.45 -10.08
C GLU A 182 13.19 15.18 -10.47
N ARG A 183 13.99 14.61 -9.56
CA ARG A 183 14.69 13.32 -9.80
C ARG A 183 13.73 12.21 -10.19
N ARG A 184 12.56 12.15 -9.55
CA ARG A 184 11.55 11.13 -9.86
C ARG A 184 10.93 11.36 -11.24
N ARG A 185 10.67 12.61 -11.61
CA ARG A 185 10.16 13.00 -12.91
C ARG A 185 11.14 12.64 -14.02
N GLU A 186 12.41 13.00 -13.88
CA GLU A 186 13.49 12.63 -14.83
C GLU A 186 13.62 11.11 -14.99
N SER A 187 13.57 10.37 -13.87
CA SER A 187 13.58 8.91 -13.88
C SER A 187 12.40 8.32 -14.66
N LEU A 188 11.22 8.91 -14.54
CA LEU A 188 10.01 8.46 -15.25
C LEU A 188 10.05 8.83 -16.74
N GLU A 189 10.60 9.99 -17.09
CA GLU A 189 10.77 10.41 -18.49
C GLU A 189 11.81 9.53 -19.23
N GLY A 190 12.86 9.08 -18.53
CA GLY A 190 13.82 8.09 -19.05
C GLY A 190 13.24 6.68 -19.22
N PHE A 191 12.17 6.34 -18.50
CA PHE A 191 11.46 5.06 -18.58
C PHE A 191 10.25 5.07 -19.53
N GLY A 192 10.17 5.99 -20.47
CA GLY A 192 9.05 6.28 -21.38
C GLY A 192 8.62 5.16 -22.34
N GLY A 193 8.57 3.90 -21.87
CA GLY A 193 8.05 2.80 -22.68
C GLY A 193 7.48 1.67 -21.84
N SER A 194 6.38 1.07 -22.31
CA SER A 194 5.87 -0.19 -21.74
C SER A 194 6.94 -1.29 -21.87
N ILE A 195 6.87 -2.35 -21.02
CA ILE A 195 7.76 -3.53 -21.16
C ILE A 195 7.79 -4.05 -22.60
N ASN A 196 6.68 -3.96 -23.33
CA ASN A 196 6.60 -4.34 -24.73
C ASN A 196 7.40 -3.39 -25.63
N GLN A 197 7.46 -2.11 -25.33
CA GLN A 197 8.31 -1.14 -26.04
C GLN A 197 9.79 -1.39 -25.73
N ALA A 198 10.16 -1.61 -24.47
CA ALA A 198 11.51 -1.97 -24.07
C ALA A 198 11.98 -3.28 -24.74
N ARG A 199 11.11 -4.31 -24.80
CA ARG A 199 11.40 -5.56 -25.53
C ARG A 199 11.54 -5.36 -27.04
N LYS A 200 10.74 -4.48 -27.65
CA LYS A 200 10.87 -4.13 -29.09
C LYS A 200 12.20 -3.44 -29.36
N VAL A 201 12.58 -2.46 -28.53
CA VAL A 201 13.86 -1.75 -28.65
C VAL A 201 15.03 -2.72 -28.47
N ALA A 202 15.01 -3.58 -27.44
CA ALA A 202 16.04 -4.59 -27.21
C ALA A 202 16.15 -5.59 -28.37
N LYS A 203 15.03 -5.98 -28.99
CA LYS A 203 15.01 -6.87 -30.16
C LYS A 203 15.56 -6.17 -31.40
N GLN A 204 15.28 -4.88 -31.58
CA GLN A 204 15.83 -4.10 -32.68
C GLN A 204 17.32 -3.93 -32.53
N LEU A 205 17.83 -3.54 -31.36
CA LEU A 205 19.28 -3.41 -31.09
C LEU A 205 20.05 -4.72 -31.35
N LYS A 206 19.46 -5.88 -30.96
CA LYS A 206 20.06 -7.18 -31.25
C LYS A 206 20.11 -7.48 -32.76
N LYS A 207 19.08 -7.06 -33.49
CA LYS A 207 19.04 -7.25 -34.96
C LYS A 207 20.09 -6.37 -35.68
N ASP A 208 20.21 -5.13 -35.24
CA ASP A 208 21.18 -4.18 -35.80
C ASP A 208 22.62 -4.61 -35.50
N ALA A 209 22.90 -5.14 -34.30
CA ALA A 209 24.18 -5.71 -33.92
C ALA A 209 24.56 -7.02 -34.67
N SER A 210 23.56 -7.73 -35.23
CA SER A 210 23.81 -8.95 -36.02
C SER A 210 23.98 -8.68 -37.53
N MET A 211 23.80 -7.43 -37.95
CA MET A 211 23.94 -6.97 -39.34
C MET A 211 25.22 -6.16 -39.57
N SER A 212 25.98 -5.89 -38.49
CA SER A 212 27.33 -5.30 -38.51
C SER A 212 28.40 -6.39 -38.37
#